data_3a2e9224f52e4b47bb36278f667de874
#
_entry.id   3a2e9224f52e4b47bb36278f667de874
#
_cell.length_a   1.000
_cell.length_b   1.000
_cell.length_c   1.000
_cell.angle_alpha   90.00
_cell.angle_beta   90.00
_cell.angle_gamma   90.00
#
_symmetry.space_group_name_H-M   'P 1'
#
loop_
_entity.id
_entity.type
_entity.pdbx_description
1 polymer ?
#
loop_
_entity_poly.entity_id
_entity_poly.type
_entity_poly.pdbx_seq_one_letter_code
_entity_poly.pdbx_strand_id
1 'polypeptide(L)'
;MGLIGCHVSIAGGIEKAPRRAMEFGCEVMQVFTANQRQWTPKPISAEQAKKYKENLEKSGIQTVVSHNSYLTNLGGFEQEKLEKSLNQFEEELKRCDLLKIPYLVFHPGSHLGKGVDFCLAQIAKNIDQVLEDIGNTNTMRSEEHTSELQSLLII
;
A
#
# COMPACT_ATOMS: atom_id res chain seq x y z
N MET A 1 -11.20 20.04 11.46
CA MET A 1 -12.20 19.10 10.89
C MET A 1 -11.37 18.05 10.14
N GLY A 2 -11.57 16.76 10.36
CA GLY A 2 -10.79 15.72 9.67
C GLY A 2 -11.20 15.64 8.19
N LEU A 3 -10.27 15.21 7.33
CA LEU A 3 -10.54 14.97 5.91
C LEU A 3 -11.25 13.63 5.74
N ILE A 4 -12.19 13.55 4.80
CA ILE A 4 -13.00 12.36 4.57
C ILE A 4 -12.74 11.82 3.15
N GLY A 5 -12.60 10.52 3.03
CA GLY A 5 -12.42 9.84 1.76
C GLY A 5 -12.81 8.37 1.81
N CYS A 6 -12.55 7.67 0.73
CA CYS A 6 -12.83 6.24 0.64
C CYS A 6 -11.75 5.49 -0.16
N HIS A 7 -11.83 4.18 -0.11
CA HIS A 7 -11.03 3.31 -0.97
C HIS A 7 -11.60 3.30 -2.38
N VAL A 8 -10.82 3.74 -3.36
CA VAL A 8 -11.26 3.83 -4.76
C VAL A 8 -10.61 2.76 -5.64
N SER A 9 -11.39 2.31 -6.62
CA SER A 9 -10.93 1.30 -7.58
C SER A 9 -9.91 1.86 -8.58
N ILE A 10 -8.87 1.08 -8.85
CA ILE A 10 -7.90 1.32 -9.93
C ILE A 10 -8.22 0.59 -11.24
N ALA A 11 -9.42 0.04 -11.39
CA ALA A 11 -9.81 -0.71 -12.58
C ALA A 11 -9.60 0.14 -13.84
N GLY A 12 -8.89 -0.44 -14.83
CA GLY A 12 -8.53 0.23 -16.08
C GLY A 12 -7.36 1.21 -15.99
N GLY A 13 -6.64 1.26 -14.86
CA GLY A 13 -5.42 2.01 -14.65
C GLY A 13 -5.47 2.91 -13.40
N ILE A 14 -4.32 3.00 -12.71
CA ILE A 14 -4.16 3.79 -11.48
C ILE A 14 -4.42 5.29 -11.74
N GLU A 15 -4.14 5.77 -12.94
CA GLU A 15 -4.35 7.15 -13.38
C GLU A 15 -5.81 7.60 -13.34
N LYS A 16 -6.75 6.65 -13.24
CA LYS A 16 -8.20 6.93 -13.15
C LYS A 16 -8.70 7.12 -11.72
N ALA A 17 -7.91 6.68 -10.72
CA ALA A 17 -8.33 6.72 -9.33
C ALA A 17 -8.60 8.15 -8.81
N PRO A 18 -7.77 9.18 -9.08
CA PRO A 18 -8.04 10.53 -8.60
C PRO A 18 -9.37 11.10 -9.10
N ARG A 19 -9.69 10.84 -10.37
CA ARG A 19 -10.98 11.28 -10.93
C ARG A 19 -12.16 10.60 -10.24
N ARG A 20 -12.07 9.30 -9.97
CA ARG A 20 -13.13 8.56 -9.25
C ARG A 20 -13.32 9.08 -7.84
N ALA A 21 -12.23 9.36 -7.13
CA ALA A 21 -12.30 9.95 -5.80
C ALA A 21 -13.02 11.31 -5.81
N MET A 22 -12.70 12.14 -6.78
CA MET A 22 -13.38 13.43 -7.00
C MET A 22 -14.89 13.26 -7.28
N GLU A 23 -15.27 12.28 -8.11
CA GLU A 23 -16.66 11.97 -8.44
C GLU A 23 -17.48 11.54 -7.19
N PHE A 24 -16.82 10.94 -6.20
CA PHE A 24 -17.41 10.59 -4.90
C PHE A 24 -17.38 11.73 -3.86
N GLY A 25 -16.82 12.88 -4.21
CA GLY A 25 -16.68 14.01 -3.28
C GLY A 25 -15.62 13.78 -2.19
N CYS A 26 -14.64 12.91 -2.44
CA CYS A 26 -13.57 12.64 -1.50
C CYS A 26 -12.61 13.83 -1.38
N GLU A 27 -12.09 14.08 -0.18
CA GLU A 27 -10.99 15.00 0.09
C GLU A 27 -9.63 14.29 0.12
N VAL A 28 -9.64 13.00 0.48
CA VAL A 28 -8.52 12.07 0.49
C VAL A 28 -8.94 10.74 -0.13
N MET A 29 -7.99 9.92 -0.57
CA MET A 29 -8.34 8.60 -1.09
C MET A 29 -7.37 7.52 -0.63
N GLN A 30 -7.88 6.30 -0.55
CA GLN A 30 -7.06 5.09 -0.45
C GLN A 30 -7.15 4.29 -1.75
N VAL A 31 -6.05 3.66 -2.12
CA VAL A 31 -5.97 2.80 -3.31
C VAL A 31 -5.16 1.55 -3.02
N PHE A 32 -5.40 0.48 -3.78
CA PHE A 32 -4.38 -0.51 -4.04
C PHE A 32 -3.60 -0.08 -5.27
N THR A 33 -2.28 -0.15 -5.28
CA THR A 33 -1.52 0.22 -6.49
C THR A 33 -1.50 -0.91 -7.53
N ALA A 34 -1.95 -2.12 -7.11
CA ALA A 34 -1.94 -3.32 -7.93
C ALA A 34 -3.14 -4.23 -7.66
N ASN A 35 -3.29 -5.29 -8.48
CA ASN A 35 -4.26 -6.34 -8.20
C ASN A 35 -3.82 -7.16 -6.97
N GLN A 36 -4.62 -7.13 -5.91
CA GLN A 36 -4.36 -7.80 -4.64
C GLN A 36 -4.30 -9.32 -4.69
N ARG A 37 -4.74 -9.95 -5.77
CA ARG A 37 -4.77 -11.40 -5.95
C ARG A 37 -3.55 -11.93 -6.72
N GLN A 38 -2.57 -11.08 -7.00
CA GLN A 38 -1.38 -11.43 -7.78
C GLN A 38 -0.11 -11.09 -7.02
N TRP A 39 0.79 -12.06 -6.89
CA TRP A 39 2.10 -11.87 -6.30
C TRP A 39 3.03 -11.00 -7.15
N THR A 40 2.86 -11.04 -8.46
CA THR A 40 3.68 -10.27 -9.40
C THR A 40 2.78 -9.33 -10.20
N PRO A 41 2.54 -8.12 -9.71
CA PRO A 41 1.71 -7.16 -10.43
C PRO A 41 2.43 -6.60 -11.65
N LYS A 42 1.66 -6.15 -12.63
CA LYS A 42 2.23 -5.47 -13.81
C LYS A 42 2.93 -4.17 -13.39
N PRO A 43 4.11 -3.86 -13.94
CA PRO A 43 4.76 -2.58 -13.70
C PRO A 43 3.87 -1.39 -14.09
N ILE A 44 3.99 -0.30 -13.34
CA ILE A 44 3.38 0.97 -13.72
C ILE A 44 4.30 1.65 -14.71
N SER A 45 3.81 1.97 -15.91
CA SER A 45 4.61 2.67 -16.88
C SER A 45 4.86 4.14 -16.49
N ALA A 46 5.94 4.73 -16.98
CA ALA A 46 6.24 6.15 -16.77
C ALA A 46 5.09 7.06 -17.25
N GLU A 47 4.44 6.69 -18.36
CA GLU A 47 3.27 7.41 -18.87
C GLU A 47 2.07 7.33 -17.92
N GLN A 48 1.78 6.15 -17.36
CA GLN A 48 0.71 5.99 -16.35
C GLN A 48 1.01 6.79 -15.09
N ALA A 49 2.24 6.73 -14.59
CA ALA A 49 2.66 7.50 -13.42
C ALA A 49 2.54 9.02 -13.66
N LYS A 50 2.91 9.49 -14.85
CA LYS A 50 2.74 10.90 -15.24
C LYS A 50 1.26 11.29 -15.26
N LYS A 51 0.42 10.53 -15.95
CA LYS A 51 -1.03 10.77 -16.01
C LYS A 51 -1.70 10.73 -14.65
N TYR A 52 -1.27 9.81 -13.77
CA TYR A 52 -1.75 9.75 -12.41
C TYR A 52 -1.48 11.05 -11.65
N LYS A 53 -0.24 11.56 -11.70
CA LYS A 53 0.15 12.79 -11.03
C LYS A 53 -0.63 14.01 -11.55
N GLU A 54 -0.75 14.13 -12.88
CA GLU A 54 -1.53 15.19 -13.51
C GLU A 54 -3.02 15.17 -13.11
N ASN A 55 -3.60 13.96 -13.01
CA ASN A 55 -4.99 13.79 -12.58
C ASN A 55 -5.16 14.05 -11.09
N LEU A 56 -4.17 13.67 -10.26
CA LEU A 56 -4.18 13.95 -8.84
C LEU A 56 -4.17 15.47 -8.58
N GLU A 57 -3.29 16.21 -9.24
CA GLU A 57 -3.24 17.68 -9.13
C GLU A 57 -4.56 18.35 -9.52
N LYS A 58 -5.24 17.83 -10.54
CA LYS A 58 -6.54 18.37 -11.01
C LYS A 58 -7.74 17.97 -10.14
N SER A 59 -7.61 16.90 -9.35
CA SER A 59 -8.74 16.34 -8.59
C SER A 59 -9.05 17.08 -7.31
N GLY A 60 -8.11 17.85 -6.76
CA GLY A 60 -8.25 18.48 -5.45
C GLY A 60 -8.09 17.50 -4.27
N ILE A 61 -7.74 16.24 -4.53
CA ILE A 61 -7.43 15.25 -3.48
C ILE A 61 -6.17 15.69 -2.74
N GLN A 62 -6.28 15.87 -1.43
CA GLN A 62 -5.21 16.44 -0.61
C GLN A 62 -4.12 15.43 -0.24
N THR A 63 -4.50 14.16 -0.07
CA THR A 63 -3.54 13.09 0.18
C THR A 63 -4.04 11.75 -0.30
N VAL A 64 -3.10 10.83 -0.52
CA VAL A 64 -3.36 9.46 -0.96
C VAL A 64 -2.70 8.50 -0.01
N VAL A 65 -3.40 7.44 0.32
CA VAL A 65 -2.89 6.31 1.08
C VAL A 65 -2.88 5.08 0.18
N SER A 66 -1.77 4.38 0.08
CA SER A 66 -1.75 3.04 -0.50
C SER A 66 -2.07 2.01 0.58
N HIS A 67 -2.80 0.98 0.22
CA HIS A 67 -2.98 -0.20 1.06
C HIS A 67 -2.25 -1.37 0.41
N ASN A 68 -1.43 -2.06 1.21
CA ASN A 68 -0.70 -3.23 0.72
C ASN A 68 -1.64 -4.42 0.46
N SER A 69 -1.18 -5.36 -0.35
CA SER A 69 -1.92 -6.60 -0.61
C SER A 69 -2.11 -7.44 0.64
N TYR A 70 -3.28 -8.07 0.77
CA TYR A 70 -3.59 -9.04 1.84
C TYR A 70 -2.79 -10.35 1.74
N LEU A 71 -2.09 -10.59 0.63
CA LEU A 71 -1.25 -11.76 0.46
C LEU A 71 0.03 -11.68 1.30
N THR A 72 0.46 -10.46 1.64
CA THR A 72 1.70 -10.21 2.37
C THR A 72 1.58 -10.64 3.82
N ASN A 73 2.53 -11.47 4.29
CA ASN A 73 2.70 -11.84 5.68
C ASN A 73 4.19 -11.73 6.07
N LEU A 74 4.56 -10.60 6.64
CA LEU A 74 5.94 -10.33 7.07
C LEU A 74 6.31 -11.07 8.36
N GLY A 75 5.33 -11.61 9.10
CA GLY A 75 5.53 -12.46 10.27
C GLY A 75 5.62 -13.95 9.95
N GLY A 76 5.57 -14.33 8.67
CA GLY A 76 5.64 -15.70 8.22
C GLY A 76 7.03 -16.34 8.44
N PHE A 77 7.09 -17.67 8.45
CA PHE A 77 8.34 -18.44 8.63
C PHE A 77 8.59 -19.43 7.50
N GLU A 78 7.63 -19.67 6.62
CA GLU A 78 7.81 -20.51 5.43
C GLU A 78 8.60 -19.73 4.39
N GLN A 79 9.83 -20.17 4.10
CA GLN A 79 10.81 -19.45 3.28
C GLN A 79 10.24 -18.91 1.97
N GLU A 80 9.62 -19.80 1.17
CA GLU A 80 9.08 -19.41 -0.14
C GLU A 80 7.97 -18.34 -0.05
N LYS A 81 7.07 -18.46 0.94
CA LYS A 81 5.98 -17.49 1.15
C LYS A 81 6.50 -16.18 1.70
N LEU A 82 7.51 -16.26 2.59
CA LEU A 82 8.14 -15.08 3.14
C LEU A 82 8.86 -14.27 2.05
N GLU A 83 9.65 -14.93 1.20
CA GLU A 83 10.32 -14.27 0.07
C GLU A 83 9.32 -13.56 -0.87
N LYS A 84 8.19 -14.20 -1.17
CA LYS A 84 7.11 -13.57 -1.95
C LYS A 84 6.54 -12.35 -1.24
N SER A 85 6.37 -12.43 0.08
CA SER A 85 5.85 -11.33 0.89
C SER A 85 6.82 -10.14 0.95
N LEU A 86 8.13 -10.41 1.12
CA LEU A 86 9.17 -9.38 1.10
C LEU A 86 9.23 -8.67 -0.24
N ASN A 87 9.31 -9.43 -1.34
CA ASN A 87 9.33 -8.89 -2.69
C ASN A 87 8.08 -8.04 -2.99
N GLN A 88 6.90 -8.48 -2.54
CA GLN A 88 5.66 -7.73 -2.76
C GLN A 88 5.61 -6.44 -1.94
N PHE A 89 6.07 -6.46 -0.70
CA PHE A 89 6.14 -5.27 0.15
C PHE A 89 7.15 -4.26 -0.39
N GLU A 90 8.30 -4.72 -0.85
CA GLU A 90 9.31 -3.91 -1.52
C GLU A 90 8.77 -3.25 -2.79
N GLU A 91 8.11 -4.02 -3.66
CA GLU A 91 7.49 -3.52 -4.89
C GLU A 91 6.39 -2.50 -4.61
N GLU A 92 5.62 -2.67 -3.53
CA GLU A 92 4.59 -1.70 -3.15
C GLU A 92 5.21 -0.37 -2.72
N LEU A 93 6.30 -0.39 -1.95
CA LEU A 93 7.05 0.83 -1.57
C LEU A 93 7.61 1.54 -2.81
N LYS A 94 8.22 0.80 -3.74
CA LYS A 94 8.70 1.38 -5.03
C LYS A 94 7.58 2.03 -5.84
N ARG A 95 6.38 1.44 -5.84
CA ARG A 95 5.19 1.99 -6.49
C ARG A 95 4.72 3.27 -5.81
N CYS A 96 4.70 3.28 -4.47
CA CYS A 96 4.37 4.47 -3.71
C CYS A 96 5.34 5.62 -4.03
N ASP A 97 6.64 5.37 -4.04
CA ASP A 97 7.64 6.37 -4.39
C ASP A 97 7.49 6.87 -5.84
N LEU A 98 7.25 5.96 -6.79
CA LEU A 98 7.01 6.30 -8.20
C LEU A 98 5.80 7.22 -8.37
N LEU A 99 4.73 6.95 -7.63
CA LEU A 99 3.46 7.71 -7.68
C LEU A 99 3.46 8.90 -6.72
N LYS A 100 4.49 9.05 -5.88
CA LYS A 100 4.56 10.03 -4.77
C LYS A 100 3.41 9.89 -3.78
N ILE A 101 3.04 8.67 -3.46
CA ILE A 101 2.06 8.36 -2.42
C ILE A 101 2.78 8.39 -1.06
N PRO A 102 2.36 9.27 -0.13
CA PRO A 102 3.12 9.50 1.09
C PRO A 102 2.91 8.45 2.17
N TYR A 103 1.85 7.64 2.09
CA TYR A 103 1.50 6.69 3.14
C TYR A 103 1.19 5.30 2.58
N LEU A 104 1.78 4.28 3.23
CA LEU A 104 1.49 2.87 2.98
C LEU A 104 0.92 2.24 4.25
N VAL A 105 -0.32 1.78 4.19
CA VAL A 105 -0.97 0.96 5.21
C VAL A 105 -0.84 -0.51 4.85
N PHE A 106 -0.54 -1.36 5.81
CA PHE A 106 -0.39 -2.79 5.57
C PHE A 106 -0.79 -3.63 6.80
N HIS A 107 -1.27 -4.84 6.55
CA HIS A 107 -1.41 -5.85 7.57
C HIS A 107 -0.04 -6.47 7.82
N PRO A 108 0.50 -6.42 9.05
CA PRO A 108 1.87 -6.87 9.30
C PRO A 108 2.04 -8.39 9.13
N GLY A 109 0.98 -9.15 9.34
CA GLY A 109 0.96 -10.59 9.13
C GLY A 109 0.40 -11.39 10.31
N SER A 110 0.60 -12.70 10.26
CA SER A 110 0.09 -13.65 11.25
C SER A 110 1.20 -14.60 11.69
N HIS A 111 1.20 -14.97 12.98
CA HIS A 111 2.21 -15.84 13.58
C HIS A 111 2.11 -17.32 13.19
N LEU A 112 1.02 -17.74 12.54
CA LEU A 112 0.82 -19.11 12.02
C LEU A 112 1.14 -20.21 13.06
N GLY A 113 0.81 -19.98 14.34
CA GLY A 113 1.06 -20.91 15.44
C GLY A 113 2.43 -20.77 16.13
N LYS A 114 3.34 -19.91 15.67
CA LYS A 114 4.67 -19.71 16.28
C LYS A 114 4.70 -18.75 17.47
N GLY A 115 3.58 -18.10 17.76
CA GLY A 115 3.44 -17.15 18.86
C GLY A 115 3.68 -15.69 18.46
N VAL A 116 3.14 -14.79 19.25
CA VAL A 116 3.12 -13.35 18.98
C VAL A 116 4.52 -12.76 18.99
N ASP A 117 5.33 -13.07 20.01
CA ASP A 117 6.68 -12.51 20.16
C ASP A 117 7.58 -12.88 18.97
N PHE A 118 7.52 -14.14 18.52
CA PHE A 118 8.22 -14.58 17.31
C PHE A 118 7.77 -13.77 16.11
N CYS A 119 6.46 -13.62 15.94
CA CYS A 119 5.88 -12.89 14.80
C CYS A 119 6.32 -11.42 14.78
N LEU A 120 6.25 -10.73 15.91
CA LEU A 120 6.65 -9.32 16.02
C LEU A 120 8.14 -9.13 15.70
N ALA A 121 9.01 -9.99 16.26
CA ALA A 121 10.45 -9.95 15.95
C ALA A 121 10.71 -10.19 14.46
N GLN A 122 9.98 -11.12 13.84
CA GLN A 122 10.12 -11.43 12.42
C GLN A 122 9.64 -10.26 11.54
N ILE A 123 8.50 -9.64 11.88
CA ILE A 123 7.98 -8.47 11.17
C ILE A 123 9.00 -7.33 11.22
N ALA A 124 9.49 -6.99 12.41
CA ALA A 124 10.47 -5.91 12.57
C ALA A 124 11.72 -6.16 11.72
N LYS A 125 12.32 -7.36 11.86
CA LYS A 125 13.50 -7.75 11.05
C LYS A 125 13.26 -7.64 9.54
N ASN A 126 12.09 -8.11 9.09
CA ASN A 126 11.76 -8.14 7.66
C ASN A 126 11.46 -6.74 7.10
N ILE A 127 10.87 -5.86 7.90
CA ILE A 127 10.72 -4.45 7.51
C ILE A 127 12.09 -3.78 7.40
N ASP A 128 12.96 -3.96 8.39
CA ASP A 128 14.32 -3.40 8.36
C ASP A 128 15.08 -3.88 7.12
N GLN A 129 15.03 -5.17 6.81
CA GLN A 129 15.67 -5.74 5.62
C GLN A 129 15.18 -5.07 4.33
N VAL A 130 13.85 -4.95 4.15
CA VAL A 130 13.29 -4.31 2.95
C VAL A 130 13.70 -2.84 2.86
N LEU A 131 13.76 -2.13 3.99
CA LEU A 131 14.19 -0.72 4.02
C LEU A 131 15.67 -0.55 3.68
N GLU A 132 16.52 -1.48 4.12
CA GLU A 132 17.93 -1.52 3.74
C GLU A 132 18.07 -1.76 2.23
N ASP A 133 17.32 -2.71 1.67
CA ASP A 133 17.37 -3.08 0.24
C ASP A 133 16.89 -1.96 -0.68
N ILE A 134 15.83 -1.23 -0.29
CA ILE A 134 15.29 -0.10 -1.07
C ILE A 134 16.14 1.16 -0.92
N GLY A 135 16.78 1.34 0.24
CA GLY A 135 17.44 2.59 0.60
C GLY A 135 16.44 3.70 0.99
N ASN A 136 16.67 4.91 0.52
CA ASN A 136 15.81 6.05 0.89
C ASN A 136 14.43 5.96 0.21
N THR A 137 13.38 5.94 1.02
CA THR A 137 11.98 6.09 0.58
C THR A 137 11.33 7.25 1.31
N ASN A 138 10.46 7.99 0.63
CA ASN A 138 9.66 9.08 1.21
C ASN A 138 8.31 8.60 1.73
N THR A 139 7.99 7.33 1.57
CA THR A 139 6.70 6.75 1.97
C THR A 139 6.73 6.36 3.44
N MET A 140 5.86 6.96 4.26
CA MET A 140 5.61 6.54 5.64
C MET A 140 4.78 5.25 5.66
N ARG A 141 5.10 4.36 6.60
CA ARG A 141 4.41 3.06 6.78
C ARG A 141 3.61 3.07 8.04
N SER A 142 2.40 2.53 7.97
CA SER A 142 1.51 2.35 9.11
C SER A 142 0.92 0.94 9.10
N GLU A 143 1.01 0.25 10.22
CA GLU A 143 0.38 -1.06 10.37
C GLU A 143 -1.11 -0.94 10.68
N GLU A 144 -1.90 -1.89 10.21
CA GLU A 144 -3.32 -2.02 10.51
C GLU A 144 -3.58 -3.35 11.24
N HIS A 145 -4.05 -3.26 12.48
CA HIS A 145 -4.23 -4.44 13.35
C HIS A 145 -5.58 -5.14 13.19
N THR A 146 -6.62 -4.46 12.69
CA THR A 146 -7.97 -5.00 12.68
C THR A 146 -8.53 -5.09 11.28
N SER A 147 -9.02 -6.28 10.93
CA SER A 147 -9.72 -6.54 9.68
C SER A 147 -11.13 -5.93 9.61
N GLU A 148 -11.66 -5.37 10.70
CA GLU A 148 -13.06 -5.01 10.79
C GLU A 148 -13.39 -3.54 10.45
N LEU A 149 -12.42 -2.66 10.34
CA LEU A 149 -12.64 -1.22 10.06
C LEU A 149 -12.15 -0.76 8.68
N GLN A 150 -12.24 -1.61 7.68
CA GLN A 150 -11.68 -1.37 6.34
C GLN A 150 -12.40 -0.31 5.49
N SER A 151 -13.43 0.36 5.97
CA SER A 151 -14.26 1.20 5.11
C SER A 151 -14.18 2.70 5.35
N LEU A 152 -13.62 3.17 6.45
CA LEU A 152 -13.55 4.60 6.74
C LEU A 152 -12.12 5.03 7.10
N LEU A 153 -11.49 5.78 6.21
CA LEU A 153 -10.26 6.50 6.53
C LEU A 153 -10.64 7.88 7.07
N ILE A 154 -10.42 8.10 8.36
CA ILE A 154 -10.46 9.43 8.98
C ILE A 154 -9.01 9.81 9.27
N ILE A 155 -8.49 10.79 8.58
CA ILE A 155 -7.15 11.34 8.77
C ILE A 155 -7.24 12.68 9.47
#